data_a0c7777cba35783bd8865bb51b0fd9dd
#
_entry.id   a0c7777cba35783bd8865bb51b0fd9dd
#
_cell.length_a   1.000
_cell.length_b   1.000
_cell.length_c   1.000
_cell.angle_alpha   90.00
_cell.angle_beta   90.00
_cell.angle_gamma   90.00
#
_symmetry.space_group_name_H-M   'P 1'
#
loop_
_entity.id
_entity.type
_entity.pdbx_description
1 polymer ?
#
loop_
_entity_poly.entity_id
_entity_poly.type
_entity_poly.pdbx_seq_one_letter_code
_entity_poly.pdbx_strand_id
1 'polypeptide(L)'
;AGSDASDDDRAAPDEDNVLIKKDAQPSVDFEPEYIAVEGDKAYVALQEANAIATLDLTTGEFTSVKSLGFKDHSLTGNELDLRKDSTINIRTEDVYGIYMPDGIDVFTADGKTYIATANEGDAREWGSGDNEYAGIEDRTFIDQSGDEPVSVEVEALKNDEWDGLLADDADAIYMLGGRSFSVFDAETMKLVYDSGSTIERTIADSDVSEHFNCSNDDVKL
;
A
#
# COMPACT_ATOMS: atom_id res chain seq x y z
N ALA A 1 24.30 -14.44 -21.77
CA ALA A 1 23.03 -15.15 -21.94
C ALA A 1 22.23 -14.82 -20.68
N GLY A 2 21.45 -13.75 -20.76
CA GLY A 2 20.52 -13.33 -19.72
C GLY A 2 19.29 -14.23 -19.78
N SER A 3 18.92 -14.79 -18.65
CA SER A 3 17.62 -15.43 -18.50
C SER A 3 16.59 -14.33 -18.35
N ASP A 4 15.75 -14.19 -19.35
CA ASP A 4 14.48 -13.48 -19.28
C ASP A 4 13.59 -14.25 -18.29
N ALA A 5 13.60 -13.85 -17.04
CA ALA A 5 12.54 -14.19 -16.11
C ALA A 5 11.42 -13.19 -16.41
N SER A 6 10.38 -13.66 -17.07
CA SER A 6 9.19 -12.88 -17.34
C SER A 6 8.57 -12.42 -16.01
N ASP A 7 8.35 -11.11 -15.87
CA ASP A 7 7.69 -10.44 -14.75
C ASP A 7 6.22 -10.88 -14.51
N ASP A 8 5.80 -12.00 -15.05
CA ASP A 8 4.40 -12.41 -15.15
C ASP A 8 3.98 -13.46 -14.10
N ASP A 9 4.88 -13.87 -13.21
CA ASP A 9 4.59 -14.92 -12.20
C ASP A 9 4.34 -14.37 -10.78
N ARG A 10 4.31 -13.05 -10.57
CA ARG A 10 3.92 -12.49 -9.29
C ARG A 10 2.41 -12.29 -9.28
N ALA A 11 1.76 -12.88 -8.29
CA ALA A 11 0.32 -12.93 -8.15
C ALA A 11 -0.31 -11.55 -8.40
N ALA A 12 -1.06 -11.46 -9.51
CA ALA A 12 -1.97 -10.34 -9.71
C ALA A 12 -2.85 -10.21 -8.46
N PRO A 13 -3.24 -8.95 -8.08
CA PRO A 13 -4.12 -8.77 -6.93
C PRO A 13 -5.34 -9.69 -7.11
N ASP A 14 -5.45 -10.68 -6.23
CA ASP A 14 -6.60 -11.57 -6.18
C ASP A 14 -7.71 -10.83 -5.42
N GLU A 15 -8.97 -11.07 -5.77
CA GLU A 15 -10.11 -10.56 -5.00
C GLU A 15 -10.04 -11.01 -3.53
N ASP A 16 -9.26 -12.05 -3.25
CA ASP A 16 -9.03 -12.60 -1.91
C ASP A 16 -8.03 -11.80 -1.04
N ASN A 17 -7.34 -10.78 -1.61
CA ASN A 17 -6.35 -9.99 -0.88
C ASN A 17 -6.91 -8.70 -0.24
N VAL A 18 -8.20 -8.61 -0.01
CA VAL A 18 -8.80 -7.54 0.81
C VAL A 18 -8.40 -7.78 2.27
N LEU A 19 -7.75 -6.79 2.87
CA LEU A 19 -7.30 -6.91 4.26
C LEU A 19 -8.48 -6.79 5.21
N ILE A 20 -8.66 -7.84 6.00
CA ILE A 20 -9.65 -7.87 7.08
C ILE A 20 -9.01 -8.50 8.32
N LYS A 21 -9.28 -7.93 9.48
CA LYS A 21 -8.82 -8.53 10.72
C LYS A 21 -9.51 -9.87 10.94
N LYS A 22 -8.75 -10.89 11.33
CA LYS A 22 -9.30 -12.24 11.57
C LYS A 22 -10.46 -12.19 12.55
N ASP A 23 -11.50 -12.96 12.25
CA ASP A 23 -12.74 -13.02 13.03
C ASP A 23 -13.57 -11.72 13.04
N ALA A 24 -13.15 -10.65 12.32
CA ALA A 24 -13.95 -9.45 12.16
C ALA A 24 -15.04 -9.62 11.11
N GLN A 25 -16.07 -8.77 11.19
CA GLN A 25 -17.11 -8.68 10.16
C GLN A 25 -16.81 -7.47 9.26
N PRO A 26 -16.85 -7.61 7.93
CA PRO A 26 -16.58 -6.49 7.01
C PRO A 26 -17.37 -5.22 7.33
N SER A 27 -18.63 -5.34 7.72
CA SER A 27 -19.48 -4.20 8.09
C SER A 27 -19.05 -3.48 9.38
N VAL A 28 -18.08 -4.02 10.10
CA VAL A 28 -17.51 -3.44 11.33
C VAL A 28 -16.06 -3.04 11.12
N ASP A 29 -15.33 -3.79 10.31
CA ASP A 29 -13.89 -3.63 10.11
C ASP A 29 -13.53 -2.65 8.98
N PHE A 30 -14.38 -2.56 7.95
CA PHE A 30 -14.13 -1.63 6.86
C PHE A 30 -14.52 -0.20 7.24
N GLU A 31 -13.63 0.73 7.00
CA GLU A 31 -13.78 2.16 7.24
C GLU A 31 -13.92 2.87 5.87
N PRO A 32 -15.17 3.04 5.33
CA PRO A 32 -15.35 3.72 4.06
C PRO A 32 -15.12 5.23 4.22
N GLU A 33 -14.26 5.81 3.40
CA GLU A 33 -13.86 7.20 3.49
C GLU A 33 -14.10 7.97 2.19
N TYR A 34 -13.08 8.13 1.33
CA TYR A 34 -13.19 8.90 0.11
C TYR A 34 -14.07 8.22 -0.94
N ILE A 35 -14.84 9.05 -1.65
CA ILE A 35 -15.77 8.58 -2.70
C ILE A 35 -15.55 9.39 -3.96
N ALA A 36 -15.35 8.69 -5.08
CA ALA A 36 -15.32 9.27 -6.42
C ALA A 36 -16.46 8.68 -7.27
N VAL A 37 -17.04 9.48 -8.16
CA VAL A 37 -18.22 9.08 -8.95
C VAL A 37 -17.97 9.27 -10.45
N GLU A 38 -18.26 8.23 -11.23
CA GLU A 38 -18.25 8.31 -12.68
C GLU A 38 -19.47 7.57 -13.25
N GLY A 39 -20.32 8.29 -13.97
CA GLY A 39 -21.58 7.75 -14.52
C GLY A 39 -22.52 7.24 -13.41
N ASP A 40 -22.88 5.98 -13.52
CA ASP A 40 -23.80 5.32 -12.58
C ASP A 40 -23.06 4.55 -11.47
N LYS A 41 -21.75 4.76 -11.31
CA LYS A 41 -20.93 4.08 -10.31
C LYS A 41 -20.28 5.07 -9.34
N ALA A 42 -20.25 4.70 -8.07
CA ALA A 42 -19.39 5.31 -7.07
C ALA A 42 -18.31 4.31 -6.66
N TYR A 43 -17.10 4.81 -6.50
CA TYR A 43 -15.94 4.08 -6.01
C TYR A 43 -15.61 4.61 -4.63
N VAL A 44 -15.50 3.73 -3.67
CA VAL A 44 -15.33 4.06 -2.25
C VAL A 44 -13.99 3.49 -1.78
N ALA A 45 -13.11 4.35 -1.30
CA ALA A 45 -11.88 3.92 -0.66
C ALA A 45 -12.19 3.22 0.66
N LEU A 46 -11.56 2.06 0.84
CA LEU A 46 -11.49 1.31 2.09
C LEU A 46 -10.00 1.24 2.43
N GLN A 47 -9.48 2.36 2.99
CA GLN A 47 -8.04 2.58 3.12
C GLN A 47 -7.36 1.44 3.86
N GLU A 48 -7.79 1.14 5.09
CA GLU A 48 -7.19 0.13 5.95
C GLU A 48 -7.41 -1.31 5.44
N ALA A 49 -8.46 -1.51 4.62
CA ALA A 49 -8.70 -2.78 3.95
C ALA A 49 -7.92 -2.92 2.64
N ASN A 50 -7.15 -1.88 2.25
CA ASN A 50 -6.39 -1.83 1.00
C ASN A 50 -7.25 -2.18 -0.22
N ALA A 51 -8.45 -1.62 -0.29
CA ALA A 51 -9.46 -2.01 -1.28
C ALA A 51 -10.31 -0.84 -1.78
N ILE A 52 -10.95 -1.07 -2.91
CA ILE A 52 -12.00 -0.19 -3.45
C ILE A 52 -13.31 -0.97 -3.50
N ALA A 53 -14.36 -0.41 -2.90
CA ALA A 53 -15.72 -0.88 -3.08
C ALA A 53 -16.40 -0.14 -4.23
N THR A 54 -17.14 -0.87 -5.08
CA THR A 54 -17.93 -0.29 -6.17
C THR A 54 -19.41 -0.35 -5.85
N LEU A 55 -20.06 0.81 -5.85
CA LEU A 55 -21.50 0.96 -5.63
C LEU A 55 -22.20 1.31 -6.95
N ASP A 56 -23.23 0.56 -7.32
CA ASP A 56 -24.15 0.92 -8.40
C ASP A 56 -25.17 1.95 -7.87
N LEU A 57 -25.12 3.17 -8.41
CA LEU A 57 -25.98 4.26 -7.97
C LEU A 57 -27.43 4.11 -8.45
N THR A 58 -27.70 3.25 -9.43
CA THR A 58 -29.06 3.01 -9.92
C THR A 58 -29.82 2.03 -9.03
N THR A 59 -29.12 1.06 -8.48
CA THR A 59 -29.69 0.04 -7.59
C THR A 59 -29.46 0.34 -6.12
N GLY A 60 -28.43 1.11 -5.79
CA GLY A 60 -27.97 1.36 -4.42
C GLY A 60 -27.28 0.15 -3.79
N GLU A 61 -26.76 -0.77 -4.61
CA GLU A 61 -26.12 -2.00 -4.15
C GLU A 61 -24.62 -1.97 -4.43
N PHE A 62 -23.80 -2.44 -3.47
CA PHE A 62 -22.40 -2.72 -3.74
C PHE A 62 -22.26 -3.91 -4.67
N THR A 63 -21.51 -3.74 -5.73
CA THR A 63 -21.30 -4.76 -6.78
C THR A 63 -19.98 -5.50 -6.63
N SER A 64 -18.99 -4.89 -5.98
CA SER A 64 -17.69 -5.53 -5.70
C SER A 64 -16.95 -4.81 -4.57
N VAL A 65 -16.07 -5.54 -3.91
CA VAL A 65 -14.95 -5.03 -3.11
C VAL A 65 -13.70 -5.72 -3.63
N LYS A 66 -12.70 -4.96 -4.06
CA LYS A 66 -11.49 -5.51 -4.68
C LYS A 66 -10.24 -4.92 -4.06
N SER A 67 -9.29 -5.78 -3.75
CA SER A 67 -7.97 -5.39 -3.28
C SER A 67 -7.18 -4.65 -4.36
N LEU A 68 -6.29 -3.77 -3.92
CA LEU A 68 -5.29 -3.10 -4.76
C LEU A 68 -3.96 -3.88 -4.85
N GLY A 69 -3.83 -4.99 -4.11
CA GLY A 69 -2.60 -5.76 -4.02
C GLY A 69 -1.51 -5.06 -3.20
N PHE A 70 -0.27 -5.47 -3.41
CA PHE A 70 0.87 -4.98 -2.63
C PHE A 70 1.98 -4.49 -3.55
N LYS A 71 2.67 -3.43 -3.13
CA LYS A 71 3.84 -2.90 -3.80
C LYS A 71 5.08 -3.64 -3.33
N ASP A 72 5.72 -4.38 -4.23
CA ASP A 72 6.95 -5.09 -3.94
C ASP A 72 8.16 -4.15 -4.03
N HIS A 73 8.73 -3.80 -2.89
CA HIS A 73 9.89 -2.91 -2.79
C HIS A 73 11.22 -3.60 -3.13
N SER A 74 11.23 -4.90 -3.37
CA SER A 74 12.41 -5.61 -3.88
C SER A 74 12.64 -5.37 -5.38
N LEU A 75 11.64 -4.78 -6.07
CA LEU A 75 11.71 -4.50 -7.50
C LEU A 75 12.36 -3.15 -7.79
N THR A 76 13.16 -3.10 -8.87
CA THR A 76 13.68 -1.84 -9.41
C THR A 76 12.52 -0.92 -9.82
N GLY A 77 12.57 0.32 -9.39
CA GLY A 77 11.53 1.33 -9.59
C GLY A 77 10.66 1.55 -8.33
N ASN A 78 10.68 0.62 -7.40
CA ASN A 78 9.95 0.67 -6.13
C ASN A 78 10.87 0.87 -4.92
N GLU A 79 12.07 1.40 -5.14
CA GLU A 79 13.04 1.64 -4.07
C GLU A 79 12.50 2.65 -3.05
N LEU A 80 12.91 2.47 -1.80
CA LEU A 80 12.60 3.39 -0.70
C LEU A 80 13.77 3.48 0.27
N ASP A 81 13.69 4.40 1.22
CA ASP A 81 14.62 4.48 2.34
C ASP A 81 13.88 4.19 3.64
N LEU A 82 14.25 3.10 4.30
CA LEU A 82 13.67 2.63 5.57
C LEU A 82 14.51 2.96 6.79
N ARG A 83 15.65 3.63 6.60
CA ARG A 83 16.60 3.78 7.70
C ARG A 83 16.47 5.12 8.38
N LYS A 84 16.57 5.09 9.70
CA LYS A 84 16.70 6.28 10.55
C LYS A 84 18.18 6.49 10.90
N ASP A 85 19.03 6.76 9.90
CA ASP A 85 20.48 6.85 10.06
C ASP A 85 21.07 8.22 9.67
N SER A 86 20.20 9.20 9.42
CA SER A 86 20.55 10.55 8.97
C SER A 86 21.20 10.61 7.58
N THR A 87 20.99 9.57 6.77
CA THR A 87 21.50 9.46 5.40
C THR A 87 20.39 9.05 4.46
N ILE A 88 20.17 9.79 3.37
CA ILE A 88 19.21 9.38 2.34
C ILE A 88 19.85 8.27 1.51
N ASN A 89 19.27 7.08 1.56
CA ASN A 89 19.74 5.91 0.83
C ASN A 89 18.59 5.10 0.23
N ILE A 90 18.02 5.62 -0.85
CA ILE A 90 16.87 5.02 -1.57
C ILE A 90 17.33 3.79 -2.33
N ARG A 91 16.83 2.62 -1.98
CA ARG A 91 17.21 1.32 -2.58
C ARG A 91 16.09 0.29 -2.49
N THR A 92 16.28 -0.86 -3.14
CA THR A 92 15.36 -1.98 -3.01
C THR A 92 15.49 -2.63 -1.64
N GLU A 93 14.35 -3.01 -1.05
CA GLU A 93 14.25 -3.71 0.23
C GLU A 93 13.26 -4.88 0.09
N ASP A 94 13.49 -5.96 0.83
CA ASP A 94 12.66 -7.17 0.78
C ASP A 94 11.42 -7.02 1.69
N VAL A 95 10.57 -6.08 1.33
CA VAL A 95 9.33 -5.76 2.03
C VAL A 95 8.21 -5.43 1.04
N TYR A 96 6.97 -5.59 1.46
CA TYR A 96 5.79 -5.15 0.73
C TYR A 96 5.22 -3.86 1.34
N GLY A 97 4.89 -2.89 0.49
CA GLY A 97 4.05 -1.75 0.85
C GLY A 97 2.58 -2.06 0.58
N ILE A 98 1.74 -1.84 1.55
CA ILE A 98 0.28 -1.89 1.38
C ILE A 98 -0.12 -0.54 0.79
N TYR A 99 -0.82 -0.51 -0.36
CA TYR A 99 -1.16 0.79 -1.00
C TYR A 99 -1.96 1.71 -0.10
N MET A 100 -3.01 1.20 0.53
CA MET A 100 -3.87 1.93 1.48
C MET A 100 -4.28 3.31 0.96
N PRO A 101 -5.18 3.35 -0.04
CA PRO A 101 -5.56 4.59 -0.71
C PRO A 101 -6.36 5.51 0.21
N ASP A 102 -5.83 6.67 0.53
CA ASP A 102 -6.56 7.75 1.19
C ASP A 102 -7.40 8.51 0.13
N GLY A 103 -6.90 9.59 -0.43
CA GLY A 103 -7.59 10.33 -1.49
C GLY A 103 -7.67 9.55 -2.80
N ILE A 104 -8.87 9.49 -3.38
CA ILE A 104 -9.11 8.90 -4.69
C ILE A 104 -9.82 9.87 -5.62
N ASP A 105 -9.57 9.72 -6.93
CA ASP A 105 -10.36 10.37 -7.99
C ASP A 105 -10.55 9.40 -9.16
N VAL A 106 -11.58 9.64 -9.97
CA VAL A 106 -11.92 8.78 -11.11
C VAL A 106 -11.92 9.57 -12.40
N PHE A 107 -11.39 8.97 -13.46
CA PHE A 107 -11.37 9.58 -14.79
C PHE A 107 -11.54 8.55 -15.90
N THR A 108 -11.98 9.01 -17.05
CA THR A 108 -12.10 8.18 -18.25
C THR A 108 -11.10 8.61 -19.32
N ALA A 109 -10.37 7.64 -19.86
CA ALA A 109 -9.44 7.82 -20.97
C ALA A 109 -9.57 6.64 -21.94
N ASP A 110 -9.58 6.91 -23.25
CA ASP A 110 -9.68 5.90 -24.31
C ASP A 110 -10.85 4.92 -24.14
N GLY A 111 -11.96 5.40 -23.55
CA GLY A 111 -13.17 4.61 -23.32
C GLY A 111 -13.10 3.62 -22.15
N LYS A 112 -12.09 3.74 -21.31
CA LYS A 112 -11.94 3.00 -20.06
C LYS A 112 -11.96 3.95 -18.87
N THR A 113 -12.48 3.49 -17.76
CA THR A 113 -12.49 4.21 -16.49
C THR A 113 -11.32 3.76 -15.64
N TYR A 114 -10.68 4.73 -15.00
CA TYR A 114 -9.52 4.53 -14.13
C TYR A 114 -9.74 5.23 -12.80
N ILE A 115 -9.12 4.70 -11.75
CA ILE A 115 -9.09 5.30 -10.42
C ILE A 115 -7.64 5.71 -10.13
N ALA A 116 -7.45 6.99 -9.81
CA ALA A 116 -6.19 7.50 -9.28
C ALA A 116 -6.26 7.47 -7.75
N THR A 117 -5.17 7.07 -7.10
CA THR A 117 -5.07 6.94 -5.65
C THR A 117 -3.85 7.67 -5.10
N ALA A 118 -3.99 8.32 -3.96
CA ALA A 118 -2.87 8.72 -3.12
C ALA A 118 -2.66 7.64 -2.05
N ASN A 119 -1.51 7.00 -2.07
CA ASN A 119 -1.23 5.83 -1.23
C ASN A 119 -0.51 6.28 0.05
N GLU A 120 -1.28 6.61 1.04
CA GLU A 120 -0.78 7.16 2.29
C GLU A 120 -0.28 6.07 3.23
N GLY A 121 -1.17 5.20 3.66
CA GLY A 121 -0.94 4.15 4.64
C GLY A 121 -1.28 4.60 6.05
N ASP A 122 -2.39 4.10 6.56
CA ASP A 122 -2.86 4.35 7.91
C ASP A 122 -3.32 3.04 8.56
N ALA A 123 -3.37 3.03 9.88
CA ALA A 123 -3.81 1.88 10.66
C ALA A 123 -5.17 2.13 11.26
N ARG A 124 -5.95 1.07 11.45
CA ARG A 124 -7.21 1.18 12.18
C ARG A 124 -7.01 1.76 13.57
N GLU A 125 -7.73 2.83 13.89
CA GLU A 125 -7.57 3.57 15.16
C GLU A 125 -8.75 3.38 16.11
N TRP A 126 -9.69 2.52 15.83
CA TRP A 126 -10.85 2.34 16.69
C TRP A 126 -10.66 1.22 17.72
N GLY A 127 -11.30 1.38 18.86
CA GLY A 127 -11.13 0.51 20.02
C GLY A 127 -10.79 1.30 21.27
N SER A 128 -10.62 0.63 22.39
CA SER A 128 -10.25 1.27 23.67
C SER A 128 -8.76 1.06 23.96
N GLY A 129 -7.92 2.03 23.57
CA GLY A 129 -6.52 2.10 23.98
C GLY A 129 -5.51 1.60 22.91
N ASP A 130 -4.34 2.12 23.03
CA ASP A 130 -3.03 1.82 22.41
C ASP A 130 -2.96 0.89 21.19
N ASN A 131 -3.64 1.24 20.07
CA ASN A 131 -3.51 0.58 18.76
C ASN A 131 -3.58 -0.97 18.77
N GLU A 132 -4.12 -1.58 19.82
CA GLU A 132 -4.22 -3.05 19.93
C GLU A 132 -5.06 -3.64 18.78
N TYR A 133 -6.07 -2.89 18.32
CA TYR A 133 -6.89 -3.31 17.18
C TYR A 133 -6.16 -3.13 15.84
N ALA A 134 -5.22 -2.22 15.75
CA ALA A 134 -4.47 -1.98 14.51
C ALA A 134 -3.70 -3.21 14.01
N GLY A 135 -3.36 -4.14 14.90
CA GLY A 135 -2.68 -5.39 14.52
C GLY A 135 -1.32 -5.13 13.86
N ILE A 136 -0.58 -4.14 14.37
CA ILE A 136 0.75 -3.75 13.92
C ILE A 136 1.81 -4.11 14.97
N GLU A 137 3.04 -4.29 14.52
CA GLU A 137 4.22 -4.58 15.35
C GLU A 137 5.49 -4.02 14.72
N ASP A 138 6.50 -3.81 15.56
CA ASP A 138 7.85 -3.54 15.06
C ASP A 138 8.47 -4.84 14.54
N ARG A 139 8.82 -4.86 13.27
CA ARG A 139 9.54 -5.97 12.62
C ARG A 139 10.98 -5.57 12.39
N THR A 140 11.89 -6.49 12.65
CA THR A 140 13.32 -6.28 12.46
C THR A 140 13.88 -7.26 11.46
N PHE A 141 14.62 -6.75 10.48
CA PHE A 141 15.41 -7.58 9.57
C PHE A 141 16.87 -7.12 9.52
N ILE A 142 17.75 -8.00 9.07
CA ILE A 142 19.17 -7.71 8.95
C ILE A 142 19.50 -7.40 7.49
N ASP A 143 19.80 -6.14 7.24
CA ASP A 143 20.33 -5.75 5.95
C ASP A 143 21.83 -6.09 5.86
N GLN A 144 22.16 -6.85 4.84
CA GLN A 144 23.53 -7.33 4.57
C GLN A 144 24.12 -6.71 3.29
N SER A 145 23.50 -5.67 2.74
CA SER A 145 23.94 -5.06 1.48
C SER A 145 25.17 -4.15 1.62
N GLY A 146 25.51 -3.71 2.86
CA GLY A 146 26.70 -2.93 3.17
C GLY A 146 27.89 -3.79 3.62
N ASP A 147 29.02 -3.13 3.94
CA ASP A 147 30.21 -3.80 4.47
C ASP A 147 29.99 -4.44 5.85
N GLU A 148 29.06 -3.89 6.62
CA GLU A 148 28.66 -4.41 7.93
C GLU A 148 27.14 -4.62 7.96
N PRO A 149 26.63 -5.71 8.56
CA PRO A 149 25.21 -5.94 8.73
C PRO A 149 24.56 -4.85 9.58
N VAL A 150 23.42 -4.33 9.16
CA VAL A 150 22.64 -3.32 9.87
C VAL A 150 21.26 -3.87 10.22
N SER A 151 20.86 -3.71 11.49
CA SER A 151 19.49 -4.00 11.90
C SER A 151 18.57 -2.86 11.45
N VAL A 152 17.53 -3.18 10.69
CA VAL A 152 16.50 -2.24 10.25
C VAL A 152 15.20 -2.62 10.93
N GLU A 153 14.59 -1.65 11.61
CA GLU A 153 13.29 -1.81 12.27
C GLU A 153 12.23 -1.06 11.46
N VAL A 154 11.12 -1.71 11.23
CA VAL A 154 9.98 -1.15 10.49
C VAL A 154 8.68 -1.52 11.19
N GLU A 155 7.72 -0.61 11.18
CA GLU A 155 6.36 -0.89 11.60
C GLU A 155 5.62 -1.63 10.48
N ALA A 156 4.99 -2.74 10.81
CA ALA A 156 4.35 -3.63 9.85
C ALA A 156 3.16 -4.37 10.46
N LEU A 157 2.34 -5.01 9.63
CA LEU A 157 1.26 -5.85 10.10
C LEU A 157 1.78 -7.09 10.85
N LYS A 158 1.03 -7.51 11.87
CA LYS A 158 1.15 -8.84 12.49
C LYS A 158 0.46 -9.86 11.60
N ASN A 159 1.22 -10.60 10.81
CA ASN A 159 0.68 -11.48 9.77
C ASN A 159 -0.36 -12.49 10.27
N ASP A 160 -0.28 -12.90 11.53
CA ASP A 160 -1.21 -13.87 12.14
C ASP A 160 -2.55 -13.25 12.56
N GLU A 161 -2.70 -11.93 12.52
CA GLU A 161 -3.93 -11.22 12.86
C GLU A 161 -4.78 -10.83 11.63
N TRP A 162 -4.29 -11.05 10.40
CA TRP A 162 -4.90 -10.56 9.17
C TRP A 162 -5.23 -11.69 8.18
N ASP A 163 -6.38 -11.58 7.52
CA ASP A 163 -6.70 -12.27 6.28
C ASP A 163 -6.42 -11.33 5.10
N GLY A 164 -6.21 -11.87 3.92
CA GLY A 164 -5.93 -11.12 2.70
C GLY A 164 -4.45 -10.89 2.40
N LEU A 165 -3.52 -11.38 3.23
CA LEU A 165 -2.10 -11.38 2.93
C LEU A 165 -1.73 -12.47 1.91
N LEU A 166 -0.57 -12.34 1.24
CA LEU A 166 -0.11 -13.33 0.27
C LEU A 166 0.12 -14.70 0.95
N ALA A 167 -0.47 -15.75 0.40
CA ALA A 167 -0.46 -17.07 1.02
C ALA A 167 0.91 -17.75 1.04
N ASP A 168 1.80 -17.38 0.12
CA ASP A 168 3.06 -18.09 -0.11
C ASP A 168 4.24 -17.53 0.71
N ASP A 169 4.04 -16.46 1.46
CA ASP A 169 5.11 -15.81 2.25
C ASP A 169 4.61 -15.40 3.65
N ALA A 170 4.57 -16.39 4.54
CA ALA A 170 4.12 -16.17 5.92
C ALA A 170 5.05 -15.27 6.75
N ASP A 171 6.31 -15.11 6.32
CA ASP A 171 7.31 -14.31 7.02
C ASP A 171 7.51 -12.92 6.37
N ALA A 172 6.80 -12.62 5.29
CA ALA A 172 6.89 -11.34 4.59
C ALA A 172 6.56 -10.17 5.52
N ILE A 173 7.20 -9.05 5.28
CA ILE A 173 6.99 -7.80 6.01
C ILE A 173 6.05 -6.92 5.19
N TYR A 174 4.88 -6.61 5.74
CA TYR A 174 3.86 -5.76 5.14
C TYR A 174 3.81 -4.42 5.86
N MET A 175 4.41 -3.40 5.25
CA MET A 175 4.43 -2.04 5.77
C MET A 175 3.18 -1.27 5.35
N LEU A 176 2.72 -0.37 6.20
CA LEU A 176 1.61 0.53 5.88
C LEU A 176 2.06 1.58 4.86
N GLY A 177 1.24 1.77 3.83
CA GLY A 177 1.46 2.74 2.77
C GLY A 177 2.31 2.25 1.60
N GLY A 178 1.94 2.72 0.40
CA GLY A 178 2.70 2.49 -0.83
C GLY A 178 3.75 3.57 -1.11
N ARG A 179 3.75 4.68 -0.36
CA ARG A 179 4.63 5.87 -0.55
C ARG A 179 4.63 6.35 -2.01
N SER A 180 3.46 6.33 -2.65
CA SER A 180 3.29 6.60 -4.07
C SER A 180 1.90 7.14 -4.37
N PHE A 181 1.68 7.48 -5.63
CA PHE A 181 0.35 7.55 -6.21
C PHE A 181 0.23 6.52 -7.33
N SER A 182 -0.97 5.97 -7.50
CA SER A 182 -1.20 4.91 -8.46
C SER A 182 -2.40 5.19 -9.34
N VAL A 183 -2.50 4.45 -10.44
CA VAL A 183 -3.67 4.41 -11.31
C VAL A 183 -4.07 2.95 -11.51
N PHE A 184 -5.32 2.65 -11.21
CA PHE A 184 -5.91 1.33 -11.37
C PHE A 184 -7.01 1.34 -12.45
N ASP A 185 -7.16 0.25 -13.17
CA ASP A 185 -8.31 0.01 -14.04
C ASP A 185 -9.55 -0.21 -13.16
N ALA A 186 -10.57 0.62 -13.30
CA ALA A 186 -11.72 0.65 -12.40
C ALA A 186 -12.61 -0.60 -12.47
N GLU A 187 -12.50 -1.42 -13.52
CA GLU A 187 -13.26 -2.65 -13.66
C GLU A 187 -12.56 -3.83 -12.99
N THR A 188 -11.23 -3.90 -13.15
CA THR A 188 -10.43 -5.05 -12.73
C THR A 188 -9.64 -4.81 -11.45
N MET A 189 -9.48 -3.56 -11.03
CA MET A 189 -8.54 -3.09 -9.99
C MET A 189 -7.08 -3.49 -10.26
N LYS A 190 -6.75 -3.81 -11.50
CA LYS A 190 -5.36 -4.05 -11.87
C LYS A 190 -4.59 -2.74 -11.95
N LEU A 191 -3.39 -2.76 -11.39
CA LEU A 191 -2.46 -1.65 -11.47
C LEU A 191 -2.11 -1.36 -12.94
N VAL A 192 -2.28 -0.10 -13.35
CA VAL A 192 -1.92 0.41 -14.68
C VAL A 192 -0.65 1.23 -14.60
N TYR A 193 -0.50 1.99 -13.51
CA TYR A 193 0.65 2.83 -13.26
C TYR A 193 0.85 3.02 -11.76
N ASP A 194 2.10 3.03 -11.32
CA ASP A 194 2.52 3.47 -10.00
C ASP A 194 3.69 4.45 -10.14
N SER A 195 3.73 5.46 -9.29
CA SER A 195 4.83 6.45 -9.30
C SER A 195 6.17 5.87 -8.82
N GLY A 196 6.16 4.66 -8.30
CA GLY A 196 7.35 3.98 -7.81
C GLY A 196 8.06 4.77 -6.71
N SER A 197 9.36 4.95 -6.87
CA SER A 197 10.22 5.75 -6.00
C SER A 197 10.26 7.24 -6.38
N THR A 198 9.39 7.72 -7.28
CA THR A 198 9.46 9.09 -7.83
C THR A 198 9.33 10.16 -6.76
N ILE A 199 8.40 9.99 -5.79
CA ILE A 199 8.18 10.97 -4.72
C ILE A 199 9.45 11.08 -3.86
N GLU A 200 9.98 9.95 -3.40
CA GLU A 200 11.19 9.91 -2.58
C GLU A 200 12.40 10.53 -3.29
N ARG A 201 12.66 10.12 -4.53
CA ARG A 201 13.76 10.67 -5.32
C ARG A 201 13.60 12.16 -5.58
N THR A 202 12.38 12.62 -5.85
CA THR A 202 12.11 14.05 -6.08
C THR A 202 12.39 14.86 -4.83
N ILE A 203 12.00 14.39 -3.65
CA ILE A 203 12.28 15.08 -2.38
C ILE A 203 13.78 15.03 -2.07
N ALA A 204 14.42 13.87 -2.23
CA ALA A 204 15.84 13.69 -1.97
C ALA A 204 16.72 14.62 -2.84
N ASP A 205 16.31 14.85 -4.09
CA ASP A 205 17.02 15.72 -5.06
C ASP A 205 16.62 17.20 -4.99
N SER A 206 15.71 17.58 -4.11
CA SER A 206 15.16 18.92 -4.01
C SER A 206 15.86 19.81 -2.97
N ASP A 207 15.51 21.10 -2.97
CA ASP A 207 15.97 22.07 -1.95
C ASP A 207 15.34 21.81 -0.57
N VAL A 208 14.38 20.87 -0.46
CA VAL A 208 13.72 20.46 0.78
C VAL A 208 14.11 19.06 1.23
N SER A 209 15.22 18.54 0.74
CA SER A 209 15.74 17.21 1.09
C SER A 209 15.96 17.02 2.60
N GLU A 210 16.14 18.10 3.35
CA GLU A 210 16.22 18.08 4.81
C GLU A 210 14.92 17.61 5.49
N HIS A 211 13.80 17.62 4.75
CA HIS A 211 12.49 17.12 5.19
C HIS A 211 12.17 15.72 4.65
N PHE A 212 13.15 15.05 4.07
CA PHE A 212 12.97 13.67 3.62
C PHE A 212 12.60 12.76 4.80
N ASN A 213 11.59 11.90 4.63
CA ASN A 213 11.07 11.03 5.70
C ASN A 213 10.65 11.77 7.00
N CYS A 214 10.31 13.06 6.93
CA CYS A 214 9.72 13.77 8.06
C CYS A 214 8.25 13.38 8.24
N SER A 215 7.86 13.15 9.51
CA SER A 215 6.47 13.13 9.94
C SER A 215 6.14 14.39 10.74
N ASN A 216 4.87 14.57 11.12
CA ASN A 216 4.45 15.71 11.95
C ASN A 216 5.13 15.72 13.32
N ASP A 217 5.55 14.57 13.82
CA ASP A 217 6.02 14.39 15.18
C ASP A 217 7.51 14.04 15.27
N ASP A 218 8.11 13.49 14.19
CA ASP A 218 9.50 13.07 14.18
C ASP A 218 10.19 13.32 12.84
N VAL A 219 11.39 13.84 12.87
CA VAL A 219 12.31 13.84 11.72
C VAL A 219 12.87 12.42 11.60
N LYS A 220 12.40 11.67 10.63
CA LYS A 220 12.85 10.30 10.35
C LYS A 220 13.95 10.28 9.28
N LEU A 221 15.04 11.02 9.53
CA LEU A 221 16.25 10.93 8.72
C LEU A 221 17.13 9.78 9.19
#